data_c0bed5449c2aaf5739540df8396ea647
#
_entry.id   c0bed5449c2aaf5739540df8396ea647
#
_cell.length_a   1.000
_cell.length_b   1.000
_cell.length_c   1.000
_cell.angle_alpha   90.00
_cell.angle_beta   90.00
_cell.angle_gamma   90.00
#
_symmetry.space_group_name_H-M   'P 1'
#
loop_
_entity.id
_entity.type
_entity.pdbx_description
1 polymer ?
#
loop_
_entity_poly.entity_id
_entity_poly.type
_entity_poly.pdbx_seq_one_letter_code
_entity_poly.pdbx_strand_id
1 'polypeptide(L)'
;MANEFPFEISPMFEGERVRKDDMFVELAGPKSRGFELVRAATLEEVEDGNFTLIGPDISLMQEGSRHPYAMIYRIAGKLVETDLEAIVERRNHDFQNYIQGYMHLNQRYDMWVRINKDAIKKGLTSFEQVAKATMMLFKNELPFIEKIDATYITDPDEIEKRRVDAIKIYEARDARTRGLHDEDVDVFYGCTLCQSFAPTNVCVVTPDRISLCGAINWFDGRAAAKVDPEGPQFAIPKGEIIDAVSGEYSGVNDKAVALSGGEYSRIKIHSFFEYPHTSCGCFEVVGFYIPEVDGIGWVDRDFTGMAPNGLAFSTMAGQTGGGKQIIGFLGVGVNYFRSPKFIQADGGWNRVIWMPKNLKEKIKADIPPELVDKIPTDDEVTDLKTLKDYLEKNQHPIIQRWVKEVAAPETVSPMESPSTAEPAWSMLAPTMTMPVGMPIMPMGEGGGMKLTFKNAKINIERIVFKNKEK
;
A
#
# COMPACT_ATOMS: atom_id res chain seq x y z
N MET A 1 14.86 25.64 -12.95
CA MET A 1 13.48 25.67 -13.50
C MET A 1 12.58 26.43 -12.51
N ALA A 2 12.81 27.72 -12.37
CA ALA A 2 12.03 28.59 -11.49
C ALA A 2 11.06 29.38 -12.37
N ASN A 3 9.80 29.41 -12.03
CA ASN A 3 8.71 30.28 -12.49
C ASN A 3 7.79 29.81 -13.63
N GLU A 4 7.68 28.54 -13.94
CA GLU A 4 6.64 28.08 -14.87
C GLU A 4 5.28 27.86 -14.17
N PHE A 5 5.33 27.52 -12.87
CA PHE A 5 4.14 27.25 -12.06
C PHE A 5 4.06 28.21 -10.86
N PRO A 6 2.85 28.58 -10.42
CA PRO A 6 2.66 29.46 -9.26
C PRO A 6 2.86 28.74 -7.90
N PHE A 7 3.17 27.45 -7.92
CA PHE A 7 3.41 26.58 -6.77
C PHE A 7 4.75 25.85 -6.92
N GLU A 8 5.24 25.32 -5.81
CA GLU A 8 6.47 24.51 -5.81
C GLU A 8 6.17 23.05 -6.19
N ILE A 9 7.11 22.43 -6.89
CA ILE A 9 7.10 20.99 -7.25
C ILE A 9 8.35 20.37 -6.65
N SER A 10 8.16 19.42 -5.70
CA SER A 10 9.28 18.78 -5.02
C SER A 10 8.84 17.47 -4.37
N PRO A 11 9.70 16.42 -4.37
CA PRO A 11 9.48 15.21 -3.59
C PRO A 11 9.27 15.47 -2.08
N MET A 12 9.70 16.62 -1.58
CA MET A 12 9.49 17.01 -0.17
C MET A 12 8.03 17.12 0.24
N PHE A 13 7.11 17.29 -0.72
CA PHE A 13 5.67 17.36 -0.46
C PHE A 13 5.00 15.98 -0.44
N GLU A 14 5.71 14.92 -0.83
CA GLU A 14 5.20 13.56 -0.70
C GLU A 14 4.87 13.25 0.76
N GLY A 15 3.66 12.80 1.02
CA GLY A 15 3.19 12.56 2.39
C GLY A 15 2.54 13.78 3.08
N GLU A 16 2.54 14.97 2.46
CA GLU A 16 1.73 16.09 2.92
C GLU A 16 0.26 15.67 2.99
N ARG A 17 -0.42 16.02 4.11
CA ARG A 17 -1.81 15.65 4.31
C ARG A 17 -2.70 16.88 4.33
N VAL A 18 -3.57 17.00 3.33
CA VAL A 18 -4.61 18.02 3.30
C VAL A 18 -5.77 17.56 4.17
N ARG A 19 -5.91 18.15 5.36
CA ARG A 19 -6.99 17.85 6.30
C ARG A 19 -8.29 18.51 5.82
N LYS A 20 -9.42 18.05 6.37
CA LYS A 20 -10.74 18.55 5.98
C LYS A 20 -10.88 20.07 6.17
N ASP A 21 -10.30 20.62 7.22
CA ASP A 21 -10.41 22.05 7.54
C ASP A 21 -9.52 22.93 6.64
N ASP A 22 -8.44 22.35 6.09
CA ASP A 22 -7.52 23.01 5.16
C ASP A 22 -7.91 22.82 3.69
N MET A 23 -8.89 21.97 3.43
CA MET A 23 -9.32 21.56 2.10
C MET A 23 -10.12 22.66 1.40
N PHE A 24 -9.71 23.04 0.20
CA PHE A 24 -10.51 23.83 -0.72
C PHE A 24 -11.53 22.93 -1.43
N VAL A 25 -11.09 21.83 -2.06
CA VAL A 25 -11.95 20.91 -2.81
C VAL A 25 -11.50 19.47 -2.58
N GLU A 26 -12.47 18.57 -2.56
CA GLU A 26 -12.27 17.11 -2.56
C GLU A 26 -12.76 16.53 -3.89
N LEU A 27 -11.91 15.75 -4.54
CA LEU A 27 -12.13 15.18 -5.86
C LEU A 27 -12.06 13.66 -5.77
N ALA A 28 -13.03 12.98 -6.38
CA ALA A 28 -13.21 11.54 -6.25
C ALA A 28 -13.29 11.07 -4.79
N GLY A 29 -12.78 9.85 -4.47
CA GLY A 29 -12.79 9.30 -3.12
C GLY A 29 -14.13 8.67 -2.72
N PRO A 30 -14.33 8.36 -1.42
CA PRO A 30 -15.47 7.52 -0.97
C PRO A 30 -16.86 8.12 -1.22
N LYS A 31 -16.93 9.44 -1.42
CA LYS A 31 -18.20 10.18 -1.57
C LYS A 31 -18.48 10.68 -2.98
N SER A 32 -17.53 10.52 -3.86
CA SER A 32 -17.62 10.90 -5.27
C SER A 32 -16.92 9.86 -6.11
N ARG A 33 -17.38 9.65 -7.35
CA ARG A 33 -16.77 8.66 -8.22
C ARG A 33 -15.55 9.23 -8.92
N GLY A 34 -14.57 8.36 -9.19
CA GLY A 34 -13.39 8.71 -9.95
C GLY A 34 -12.65 7.50 -10.47
N PHE A 35 -11.64 7.77 -11.28
CA PHE A 35 -10.64 6.80 -11.70
C PHE A 35 -9.42 7.50 -12.30
N GLU A 36 -8.29 6.84 -12.29
CA GLU A 36 -7.10 7.23 -13.04
C GLU A 36 -6.67 6.10 -13.96
N LEU A 37 -6.27 6.40 -15.17
CA LEU A 37 -5.94 5.41 -16.18
C LEU A 37 -4.78 5.88 -17.04
N VAL A 38 -3.80 5.02 -17.24
CA VAL A 38 -2.75 5.22 -18.24
C VAL A 38 -2.93 4.23 -19.38
N ARG A 39 -2.76 4.71 -20.62
CA ARG A 39 -2.85 3.92 -21.84
C ARG A 39 -1.60 4.10 -22.69
N ALA A 40 -0.98 2.98 -23.04
CA ALA A 40 0.02 2.95 -24.09
C ALA A 40 -0.64 3.18 -25.45
N ALA A 41 -0.05 4.04 -26.25
CA ALA A 41 -0.51 4.40 -27.60
C ALA A 41 0.67 4.52 -28.55
N THR A 42 0.41 4.69 -29.83
CA THR A 42 1.46 4.93 -30.82
C THR A 42 1.95 6.39 -30.80
N LEU A 43 3.14 6.64 -31.35
CA LEU A 43 3.68 8.01 -31.43
C LEU A 43 2.81 8.95 -32.28
N GLU A 44 2.03 8.41 -33.23
CA GLU A 44 1.12 9.14 -34.08
C GLU A 44 -0.18 9.51 -33.38
N GLU A 45 -0.63 8.70 -32.40
CA GLU A 45 -1.87 8.90 -31.67
C GLU A 45 -1.77 9.90 -30.53
N VAL A 46 -0.54 10.16 -30.03
CA VAL A 46 -0.30 11.04 -28.88
C VAL A 46 0.18 12.41 -29.35
N GLU A 47 -0.56 13.45 -29.00
CA GLU A 47 -0.15 14.85 -29.18
C GLU A 47 0.60 15.31 -27.92
N ASP A 48 1.93 15.41 -28.04
CA ASP A 48 2.82 15.65 -26.90
C ASP A 48 2.50 16.95 -26.16
N GLY A 49 2.26 16.85 -24.84
CA GLY A 49 1.94 17.97 -23.97
C GLY A 49 0.51 18.51 -24.09
N ASN A 50 -0.34 17.88 -24.91
CA ASN A 50 -1.73 18.28 -25.03
C ASN A 50 -2.51 17.99 -23.75
N PHE A 51 -3.41 18.91 -23.39
CA PHE A 51 -4.31 18.79 -22.25
C PHE A 51 -5.76 19.03 -22.67
N THR A 52 -6.64 18.16 -22.26
CA THR A 52 -8.08 18.29 -22.47
C THR A 52 -8.81 18.24 -21.12
N LEU A 53 -9.72 19.20 -20.87
CA LEU A 53 -10.62 19.18 -19.72
C LEU A 53 -12.06 18.97 -20.18
N ILE A 54 -12.76 18.03 -19.54
CA ILE A 54 -14.19 17.77 -19.76
C ILE A 54 -14.93 18.05 -18.45
N GLY A 55 -15.64 19.17 -18.39
CA GLY A 55 -16.37 19.63 -17.23
C GLY A 55 -15.76 20.86 -16.55
N PRO A 56 -16.22 21.24 -15.35
CA PRO A 56 -15.75 22.42 -14.62
C PRO A 56 -14.28 22.34 -14.20
N ASP A 57 -13.57 23.48 -14.32
CA ASP A 57 -12.19 23.61 -13.80
C ASP A 57 -12.19 24.02 -12.32
N ILE A 58 -11.03 23.93 -11.66
CA ILE A 58 -10.80 24.29 -10.24
C ILE A 58 -11.34 25.70 -9.93
N SER A 59 -11.12 26.66 -10.82
CA SER A 59 -11.57 28.04 -10.68
C SER A 59 -13.10 28.22 -10.59
N LEU A 60 -13.85 27.23 -11.01
CA LEU A 60 -15.33 27.21 -10.95
C LEU A 60 -15.86 26.44 -9.74
N MET A 61 -14.98 25.83 -8.93
CA MET A 61 -15.36 25.06 -7.75
C MET A 61 -15.46 25.93 -6.51
N GLN A 62 -16.25 25.49 -5.54
CA GLN A 62 -16.45 26.20 -4.28
C GLN A 62 -15.65 25.55 -3.14
N GLU A 63 -15.21 26.37 -2.19
CA GLU A 63 -14.56 25.90 -0.98
C GLU A 63 -15.45 24.90 -0.22
N GLY A 64 -14.88 23.76 0.15
CA GLY A 64 -15.54 22.67 0.86
C GLY A 64 -16.39 21.76 -0.04
N SER A 65 -16.46 22.02 -1.35
CA SER A 65 -17.20 21.21 -2.29
C SER A 65 -16.51 19.88 -2.62
N ARG A 66 -17.31 18.95 -3.18
CA ARG A 66 -16.86 17.64 -3.64
C ARG A 66 -17.32 17.41 -5.05
N HIS A 67 -16.42 16.89 -5.88
CA HIS A 67 -16.71 16.64 -7.29
C HIS A 67 -16.21 15.25 -7.71
N PRO A 68 -16.87 14.60 -8.66
CA PRO A 68 -16.30 13.46 -9.34
C PRO A 68 -15.06 13.89 -10.13
N TYR A 69 -14.10 12.97 -10.31
CA TYR A 69 -12.84 13.30 -10.97
C TYR A 69 -12.18 12.09 -11.61
N ALA A 70 -11.78 12.24 -12.86
CA ALA A 70 -11.00 11.21 -13.53
C ALA A 70 -9.82 11.81 -14.29
N MET A 71 -8.77 11.01 -14.42
CA MET A 71 -7.56 11.34 -15.16
C MET A 71 -7.23 10.22 -16.13
N ILE A 72 -6.99 10.57 -17.38
CA ILE A 72 -6.55 9.62 -18.41
C ILE A 72 -5.29 10.20 -19.05
N TYR A 73 -4.20 9.44 -18.99
CA TYR A 73 -2.96 9.76 -19.71
C TYR A 73 -2.78 8.77 -20.86
N ARG A 74 -2.40 9.27 -22.02
CA ARG A 74 -1.87 8.44 -23.10
C ARG A 74 -0.37 8.67 -23.20
N ILE A 75 0.39 7.59 -23.24
CA ILE A 75 1.84 7.62 -23.30
C ILE A 75 2.31 6.89 -24.57
N ALA A 76 3.35 7.41 -25.20
CA ALA A 76 3.97 6.80 -26.37
C ALA A 76 5.48 6.93 -26.32
N GLY A 77 6.16 5.95 -26.89
CA GLY A 77 7.61 5.88 -27.00
C GLY A 77 8.03 4.54 -27.58
N LYS A 78 9.24 4.44 -28.10
CA LYS A 78 9.75 3.22 -28.73
C LYS A 78 9.81 2.00 -27.81
N LEU A 79 9.97 2.25 -26.51
CA LEU A 79 10.03 1.20 -25.48
C LEU A 79 8.70 1.05 -24.71
N VAL A 80 7.68 1.87 -25.04
CA VAL A 80 6.39 1.83 -24.37
C VAL A 80 5.61 0.62 -24.86
N GLU A 81 5.21 -0.22 -23.91
CA GLU A 81 4.32 -1.37 -24.11
C GLU A 81 3.20 -1.38 -23.05
N THR A 82 2.13 -2.12 -23.30
CA THR A 82 0.95 -2.14 -22.42
C THR A 82 1.25 -2.60 -20.99
N ASP A 83 2.29 -3.41 -20.79
CA ASP A 83 2.71 -3.87 -19.46
C ASP A 83 3.36 -2.74 -18.63
N LEU A 84 3.68 -1.59 -19.24
CA LEU A 84 4.16 -0.39 -18.53
C LEU A 84 3.02 0.52 -18.04
N GLU A 85 1.79 0.33 -18.51
CA GLU A 85 0.66 1.20 -18.16
C GLU A 85 0.45 1.31 -16.64
N ALA A 86 0.44 0.16 -15.93
CA ALA A 86 0.26 0.14 -14.48
C ALA A 86 1.43 0.78 -13.71
N ILE A 87 2.64 0.66 -14.23
CA ILE A 87 3.84 1.29 -13.65
C ILE A 87 3.73 2.82 -13.73
N VAL A 88 3.40 3.33 -14.91
CA VAL A 88 3.23 4.77 -15.11
C VAL A 88 2.04 5.30 -14.29
N GLU A 89 0.94 4.55 -14.25
CA GLU A 89 -0.23 4.88 -13.43
C GLU A 89 0.13 4.98 -11.93
N ARG A 90 0.94 4.05 -11.43
CA ARG A 90 1.43 4.13 -10.05
C ARG A 90 2.32 5.35 -9.80
N ARG A 91 3.14 5.76 -10.79
CA ARG A 91 3.98 6.96 -10.70
C ARG A 91 3.16 8.26 -10.71
N ASN A 92 1.94 8.25 -11.27
CA ASN A 92 1.03 9.39 -11.19
C ASN A 92 0.75 9.78 -9.73
N HIS A 93 0.59 8.79 -8.84
CA HIS A 93 0.43 9.02 -7.41
C HIS A 93 1.60 9.81 -6.80
N ASP A 94 2.84 9.43 -7.13
CA ASP A 94 4.02 10.10 -6.60
C ASP A 94 4.13 11.53 -7.15
N PHE A 95 4.01 11.68 -8.47
CA PHE A 95 4.21 12.97 -9.15
C PHE A 95 3.16 14.02 -8.78
N GLN A 96 1.91 13.61 -8.60
CA GLN A 96 0.89 14.54 -8.11
C GLN A 96 1.12 14.94 -6.66
N ASN A 97 1.62 14.05 -5.81
CA ASN A 97 2.01 14.39 -4.44
C ASN A 97 3.27 15.26 -4.34
N TYR A 98 4.01 15.45 -5.43
CA TYR A 98 5.12 16.43 -5.49
C TYR A 98 4.62 17.86 -5.70
N ILE A 99 3.36 18.07 -6.06
CA ILE A 99 2.74 19.38 -6.21
C ILE A 99 2.33 19.90 -4.82
N GLN A 100 2.87 21.05 -4.44
CA GLN A 100 2.59 21.66 -3.13
C GLN A 100 1.09 21.88 -2.92
N GLY A 101 0.57 21.31 -1.82
CA GLY A 101 -0.84 21.46 -1.43
C GLY A 101 -1.83 20.62 -2.26
N TYR A 102 -1.34 19.70 -3.08
CA TYR A 102 -2.13 18.72 -3.78
C TYR A 102 -1.86 17.34 -3.16
N MET A 103 -2.87 16.74 -2.58
CA MET A 103 -2.80 15.41 -1.97
C MET A 103 -3.51 14.40 -2.85
N HIS A 104 -2.81 13.41 -3.34
CA HIS A 104 -3.35 12.26 -4.05
C HIS A 104 -3.18 11.00 -3.22
N LEU A 105 -4.25 10.27 -2.98
CA LEU A 105 -4.28 9.02 -2.24
C LEU A 105 -4.95 7.92 -3.06
N ASN A 106 -4.62 6.69 -2.73
CA ASN A 106 -5.12 5.49 -3.38
C ASN A 106 -4.77 5.47 -4.88
N GLN A 107 -5.42 4.60 -5.64
CA GLN A 107 -5.12 4.38 -7.06
C GLN A 107 -6.33 3.86 -7.80
N ARG A 108 -6.25 3.88 -9.14
CA ARG A 108 -7.29 3.34 -10.03
C ARG A 108 -8.65 3.98 -9.73
N TYR A 109 -9.69 3.16 -9.53
CA TYR A 109 -11.06 3.62 -9.22
C TYR A 109 -11.29 4.03 -7.76
N ASP A 110 -10.30 3.82 -6.88
CA ASP A 110 -10.34 4.22 -5.45
C ASP A 110 -9.51 5.49 -5.19
N MET A 111 -9.03 6.16 -6.24
CA MET A 111 -8.25 7.39 -6.10
C MET A 111 -9.04 8.46 -5.33
N TRP A 112 -8.33 9.26 -4.56
CA TRP A 112 -8.87 10.33 -3.74
C TRP A 112 -7.93 11.52 -3.70
N VAL A 113 -8.40 12.68 -4.12
CA VAL A 113 -7.60 13.90 -4.23
C VAL A 113 -8.18 15.00 -3.34
N ARG A 114 -7.31 15.78 -2.72
CA ARG A 114 -7.65 17.04 -2.06
C ARG A 114 -6.66 18.13 -2.46
N ILE A 115 -7.19 19.31 -2.72
CA ILE A 115 -6.40 20.52 -2.92
C ILE A 115 -6.61 21.42 -1.72
N ASN A 116 -5.52 21.95 -1.14
CA ASN A 116 -5.61 22.81 0.02
C ASN A 116 -5.92 24.28 -0.37
N LYS A 117 -6.42 25.05 0.60
CA LYS A 117 -6.77 26.47 0.42
C LYS A 117 -5.55 27.35 0.08
N ASP A 118 -4.39 27.00 0.61
CA ASP A 118 -3.17 27.77 0.41
C ASP A 118 -2.58 27.58 -0.99
N ALA A 119 -2.74 26.39 -1.60
CA ALA A 119 -2.38 26.18 -3.00
C ALA A 119 -3.24 27.08 -3.93
N ILE A 120 -4.54 27.19 -3.66
CA ILE A 120 -5.42 28.09 -4.41
C ILE A 120 -4.98 29.54 -4.28
N LYS A 121 -4.66 30.01 -3.07
CA LYS A 121 -4.14 31.37 -2.82
C LYS A 121 -2.81 31.63 -3.54
N LYS A 122 -1.98 30.62 -3.70
CA LYS A 122 -0.72 30.69 -4.45
C LYS A 122 -0.91 30.65 -5.97
N GLY A 123 -2.12 30.36 -6.45
CA GLY A 123 -2.46 30.40 -7.87
C GLY A 123 -2.66 29.03 -8.53
N LEU A 124 -2.80 27.94 -7.77
CA LEU A 124 -3.24 26.64 -8.30
C LEU A 124 -4.76 26.72 -8.56
N THR A 125 -5.15 27.17 -9.74
CA THR A 125 -6.55 27.44 -10.09
C THR A 125 -7.07 26.66 -11.29
N SER A 126 -6.21 25.85 -11.93
CA SER A 126 -6.56 25.09 -13.13
C SER A 126 -6.01 23.68 -13.09
N PHE A 127 -6.79 22.72 -13.57
CA PHE A 127 -6.31 21.36 -13.82
C PHE A 127 -5.24 21.29 -14.91
N GLU A 128 -5.20 22.24 -15.83
CA GLU A 128 -4.12 22.32 -16.82
C GLU A 128 -2.75 22.49 -16.15
N GLN A 129 -2.67 23.30 -15.09
CA GLN A 129 -1.43 23.47 -14.32
C GLN A 129 -0.96 22.15 -13.68
N VAL A 130 -1.91 21.40 -13.08
CA VAL A 130 -1.62 20.07 -12.50
C VAL A 130 -1.17 19.10 -13.58
N ALA A 131 -1.89 19.03 -14.71
CA ALA A 131 -1.57 18.13 -15.81
C ALA A 131 -0.20 18.41 -16.42
N LYS A 132 0.11 19.68 -16.68
CA LYS A 132 1.43 20.10 -17.23
C LYS A 132 2.57 19.76 -16.26
N ALA A 133 2.39 20.03 -14.97
CA ALA A 133 3.38 19.67 -13.95
C ALA A 133 3.60 18.15 -13.89
N THR A 134 2.53 17.38 -13.92
CA THR A 134 2.59 15.91 -13.89
C THR A 134 3.22 15.34 -15.17
N MET A 135 2.82 15.81 -16.34
CA MET A 135 3.41 15.39 -17.64
C MET A 135 4.91 15.73 -17.73
N MET A 136 5.32 16.89 -17.21
CA MET A 136 6.73 17.26 -17.11
C MET A 136 7.52 16.27 -16.25
N LEU A 137 6.98 15.89 -15.08
CA LEU A 137 7.60 14.90 -14.20
C LEU A 137 7.67 13.53 -14.85
N PHE A 138 6.63 13.09 -15.55
CA PHE A 138 6.64 11.84 -16.30
C PHE A 138 7.78 11.80 -17.32
N LYS A 139 7.96 12.84 -18.10
CA LYS A 139 9.02 12.89 -19.12
C LYS A 139 10.42 12.98 -18.51
N ASN A 140 10.58 13.65 -17.39
CA ASN A 140 11.88 13.81 -16.72
C ASN A 140 12.32 12.54 -15.99
N GLU A 141 11.37 11.87 -15.31
CA GLU A 141 11.67 10.72 -14.46
C GLU A 141 11.54 9.37 -15.18
N LEU A 142 10.81 9.34 -16.30
CA LEU A 142 10.57 8.13 -17.09
C LEU A 142 10.99 8.36 -18.56
N PRO A 143 12.27 8.30 -18.87
CA PRO A 143 12.81 8.70 -20.19
C PRO A 143 12.36 7.82 -21.36
N PHE A 144 11.73 6.68 -21.09
CA PHE A 144 11.09 5.85 -22.12
C PHE A 144 9.76 6.46 -22.64
N ILE A 145 9.21 7.49 -21.97
CA ILE A 145 8.04 8.23 -22.43
C ILE A 145 8.51 9.37 -23.36
N GLU A 146 8.34 9.20 -24.67
CA GLU A 146 8.71 10.22 -25.65
C GLU A 146 7.60 11.26 -25.83
N LYS A 147 6.33 10.82 -25.78
CA LYS A 147 5.15 11.68 -25.86
C LYS A 147 4.12 11.31 -24.78
N ILE A 148 3.44 12.32 -24.27
CA ILE A 148 2.36 12.17 -23.30
C ILE A 148 1.31 13.25 -23.51
N ASP A 149 0.04 12.87 -23.45
CA ASP A 149 -1.10 13.79 -23.32
C ASP A 149 -1.98 13.40 -22.13
N ALA A 150 -2.82 14.35 -21.69
CA ALA A 150 -3.68 14.15 -20.54
C ALA A 150 -5.11 14.63 -20.82
N THR A 151 -6.08 13.84 -20.37
CA THR A 151 -7.50 14.22 -20.32
C THR A 151 -7.99 14.13 -18.89
N TYR A 152 -8.43 15.24 -18.32
CA TYR A 152 -9.07 15.27 -17.01
C TYR A 152 -10.58 15.46 -17.16
N ILE A 153 -11.36 14.83 -16.31
CA ILE A 153 -12.81 14.80 -16.39
C ILE A 153 -13.39 15.11 -15.03
N THR A 154 -14.25 16.09 -14.96
CA THR A 154 -15.06 16.47 -13.79
C THR A 154 -16.57 16.41 -14.07
N ASP A 155 -16.94 16.09 -15.30
CA ASP A 155 -18.32 15.84 -15.70
C ASP A 155 -18.79 14.46 -15.19
N PRO A 156 -19.88 14.40 -14.39
CA PRO A 156 -20.34 13.14 -13.78
C PRO A 156 -20.74 12.07 -14.80
N ASP A 157 -21.40 12.46 -15.88
CA ASP A 157 -21.95 11.52 -16.86
C ASP A 157 -20.83 10.89 -17.69
N GLU A 158 -19.84 11.70 -18.09
CA GLU A 158 -18.65 11.21 -18.77
C GLU A 158 -17.80 10.30 -17.88
N ILE A 159 -17.70 10.58 -16.59
CA ILE A 159 -17.00 9.72 -15.63
C ILE A 159 -17.69 8.36 -15.53
N GLU A 160 -19.03 8.31 -15.33
CA GLU A 160 -19.76 7.04 -15.24
C GLU A 160 -19.59 6.20 -16.52
N LYS A 161 -19.68 6.81 -17.67
CA LYS A 161 -19.51 6.15 -18.95
C LYS A 161 -18.11 5.53 -19.10
N ARG A 162 -17.06 6.30 -18.83
CA ARG A 162 -15.66 5.85 -19.03
C ARG A 162 -15.15 4.96 -17.91
N ARG A 163 -15.70 5.08 -16.71
CA ARG A 163 -15.33 4.27 -15.54
C ARG A 163 -15.59 2.78 -15.76
N VAL A 164 -16.69 2.44 -16.44
CA VAL A 164 -17.02 1.05 -16.80
C VAL A 164 -15.91 0.41 -17.64
N ASP A 165 -15.39 1.15 -18.62
CA ASP A 165 -14.31 0.66 -19.48
C ASP A 165 -12.97 0.65 -18.75
N ALA A 166 -12.68 1.63 -17.89
CA ALA A 166 -11.50 1.63 -17.04
C ALA A 166 -11.44 0.40 -16.12
N ILE A 167 -12.58 0.05 -15.49
CA ILE A 167 -12.67 -1.17 -14.65
C ILE A 167 -12.35 -2.43 -15.46
N LYS A 168 -12.89 -2.58 -16.67
CA LYS A 168 -12.59 -3.73 -17.54
C LYS A 168 -11.09 -3.81 -17.89
N ILE A 169 -10.43 -2.67 -18.08
CA ILE A 169 -9.00 -2.61 -18.35
C ILE A 169 -8.21 -3.07 -17.13
N TYR A 170 -8.55 -2.61 -15.93
CA TYR A 170 -7.90 -3.08 -14.69
C TYR A 170 -8.09 -4.57 -14.48
N GLU A 171 -9.32 -5.08 -14.66
CA GLU A 171 -9.62 -6.52 -14.54
C GLU A 171 -8.82 -7.34 -15.56
N ALA A 172 -8.69 -6.85 -16.79
CA ALA A 172 -7.89 -7.52 -17.82
C ALA A 172 -6.40 -7.54 -17.46
N ARG A 173 -5.86 -6.44 -16.93
CA ARG A 173 -4.47 -6.37 -16.44
C ARG A 173 -4.25 -7.37 -15.30
N ASP A 174 -5.14 -7.38 -14.33
CA ASP A 174 -5.05 -8.24 -13.15
C ASP A 174 -5.23 -9.72 -13.52
N ALA A 175 -6.01 -10.01 -14.54
CA ALA A 175 -6.23 -11.36 -15.01
C ALA A 175 -5.03 -12.00 -15.74
N ARG A 176 -4.03 -11.19 -16.15
CA ARG A 176 -2.84 -11.72 -16.88
C ARG A 176 -2.03 -12.73 -16.08
N THR A 177 -2.00 -12.62 -14.75
CA THR A 177 -1.28 -13.56 -13.89
C THR A 177 -2.05 -14.86 -13.60
N ARG A 178 -3.33 -14.96 -14.03
CA ARG A 178 -4.12 -16.18 -13.79
C ARG A 178 -3.51 -17.38 -14.50
N GLY A 179 -3.24 -18.43 -13.73
CA GLY A 179 -2.62 -19.66 -14.23
C GLY A 179 -1.10 -19.58 -14.39
N LEU A 180 -0.48 -18.49 -13.97
CA LEU A 180 0.97 -18.40 -13.77
C LEU A 180 1.24 -18.44 -12.26
N HIS A 181 2.16 -19.31 -11.84
CA HIS A 181 2.49 -19.52 -10.43
C HIS A 181 3.95 -19.21 -10.12
N ASP A 182 4.27 -19.08 -8.84
CA ASP A 182 5.62 -18.81 -8.37
C ASP A 182 6.61 -19.89 -8.81
N GLU A 183 6.15 -21.11 -9.00
CA GLU A 183 6.94 -22.24 -9.49
C GLU A 183 7.35 -22.09 -10.97
N ASP A 184 6.55 -21.39 -11.76
CA ASP A 184 6.72 -21.31 -13.22
C ASP A 184 7.77 -20.29 -13.63
N VAL A 185 8.32 -19.51 -12.69
CA VAL A 185 9.26 -18.41 -12.97
C VAL A 185 10.53 -18.51 -12.12
N ASP A 186 11.65 -18.05 -12.66
CA ASP A 186 12.93 -17.99 -11.96
C ASP A 186 13.24 -16.58 -11.39
N VAL A 187 12.40 -15.60 -11.74
CA VAL A 187 12.59 -14.20 -11.36
C VAL A 187 11.29 -13.63 -10.81
N PHE A 188 11.37 -13.04 -9.62
CA PHE A 188 10.35 -12.16 -9.05
C PHE A 188 10.74 -10.70 -9.27
N TYR A 189 9.89 -9.77 -8.87
CA TYR A 189 10.19 -8.35 -8.99
C TYR A 189 10.00 -7.65 -7.64
N GLY A 190 10.85 -6.64 -7.38
CA GLY A 190 10.74 -5.78 -6.21
C GLY A 190 10.23 -4.40 -6.59
N CYS A 191 9.72 -3.67 -5.59
CA CYS A 191 9.35 -2.27 -5.74
C CYS A 191 9.74 -1.47 -4.49
N THR A 192 10.44 -0.33 -4.70
CA THR A 192 10.91 0.54 -3.61
C THR A 192 10.21 1.90 -3.58
N LEU A 193 9.20 2.15 -4.40
CA LEU A 193 8.48 3.43 -4.46
C LEU A 193 7.95 3.92 -3.10
N CYS A 194 7.63 3.01 -2.20
CA CYS A 194 7.11 3.36 -0.87
C CYS A 194 8.20 3.56 0.19
N GLN A 195 9.48 3.39 -0.15
CA GLN A 195 10.57 3.50 0.85
C GLN A 195 10.84 4.94 1.28
N SER A 196 10.34 5.95 0.56
CA SER A 196 10.35 7.34 0.98
C SER A 196 9.69 7.56 2.36
N PHE A 197 8.62 6.82 2.65
CA PHE A 197 7.90 6.89 3.93
C PHE A 197 7.88 5.58 4.73
N ALA A 198 8.32 4.48 4.14
CA ALA A 198 8.47 3.16 4.77
C ALA A 198 9.84 2.58 4.44
N PRO A 199 10.94 3.12 5.02
CA PRO A 199 12.31 2.90 4.55
C PRO A 199 12.75 1.42 4.54
N THR A 200 12.21 0.61 5.44
CA THR A 200 12.53 -0.82 5.56
C THR A 200 11.59 -1.72 4.78
N ASN A 201 10.65 -1.13 4.00
CA ASN A 201 9.68 -1.92 3.25
C ASN A 201 10.35 -2.71 2.13
N VAL A 202 10.09 -4.01 2.10
CA VAL A 202 10.51 -4.93 1.05
C VAL A 202 9.26 -5.42 0.34
N CYS A 203 8.88 -4.78 -0.77
CA CYS A 203 7.74 -5.18 -1.56
C CYS A 203 8.18 -6.19 -2.62
N VAL A 204 7.72 -7.43 -2.51
CA VAL A 204 7.98 -8.51 -3.47
C VAL A 204 6.71 -8.77 -4.26
N VAL A 205 6.85 -8.82 -5.57
CA VAL A 205 5.78 -9.08 -6.54
C VAL A 205 6.10 -10.38 -7.26
N THR A 206 5.21 -11.34 -7.13
CA THR A 206 5.32 -12.66 -7.79
C THR A 206 4.08 -12.94 -8.62
N PRO A 207 4.03 -14.01 -9.43
CA PRO A 207 2.79 -14.42 -10.09
C PRO A 207 1.61 -14.59 -9.13
N ASP A 208 1.85 -15.20 -7.97
CA ASP A 208 0.83 -15.48 -6.95
C ASP A 208 0.66 -14.34 -5.93
N ARG A 209 1.51 -13.32 -5.94
CA ARG A 209 1.45 -12.19 -5.04
C ARG A 209 1.56 -10.85 -5.76
N ILE A 210 0.46 -10.12 -5.86
CA ILE A 210 0.46 -8.75 -6.35
C ILE A 210 1.17 -7.80 -5.36
N SER A 211 1.65 -6.65 -5.82
CA SER A 211 2.18 -5.59 -4.95
C SER A 211 1.19 -5.21 -3.84
N LEU A 212 1.70 -4.68 -2.73
CA LEU A 212 0.88 -4.29 -1.57
C LEU A 212 -0.18 -3.24 -1.92
N CYS A 213 0.15 -2.33 -2.82
CA CYS A 213 -0.77 -1.29 -3.29
C CYS A 213 -1.83 -1.79 -4.29
N GLY A 214 -1.77 -3.04 -4.70
CA GLY A 214 -2.70 -3.62 -5.68
C GLY A 214 -2.51 -3.17 -7.13
N ALA A 215 -1.52 -2.29 -7.41
CA ALA A 215 -1.37 -1.68 -8.72
C ALA A 215 -0.44 -2.46 -9.67
N ILE A 216 0.57 -3.15 -9.15
CA ILE A 216 1.67 -3.74 -9.94
C ILE A 216 1.63 -5.25 -9.79
N ASN A 217 1.42 -5.95 -10.88
CA ASN A 217 1.54 -7.40 -10.95
C ASN A 217 2.93 -7.83 -11.50
N TRP A 218 3.14 -9.13 -11.62
CA TRP A 218 4.42 -9.70 -12.07
C TRP A 218 4.82 -9.23 -13.49
N PHE A 219 3.87 -9.14 -14.43
CA PHE A 219 4.14 -8.68 -15.80
C PHE A 219 4.55 -7.21 -15.84
N ASP A 220 3.90 -6.37 -15.02
CA ASP A 220 4.22 -4.95 -14.89
C ASP A 220 5.64 -4.76 -14.33
N GLY A 221 5.99 -5.51 -13.28
CA GLY A 221 7.34 -5.52 -12.70
C GLY A 221 8.40 -5.97 -13.70
N ARG A 222 8.08 -6.99 -14.51
CA ARG A 222 8.94 -7.47 -15.58
C ARG A 222 9.21 -6.40 -16.63
N ALA A 223 8.17 -5.73 -17.11
CA ALA A 223 8.29 -4.68 -18.10
C ALA A 223 9.11 -3.49 -17.57
N ALA A 224 8.86 -3.07 -16.33
CA ALA A 224 9.60 -1.98 -15.71
C ALA A 224 11.09 -2.31 -15.55
N ALA A 225 11.43 -3.47 -15.02
CA ALA A 225 12.83 -3.90 -14.85
C ALA A 225 13.56 -4.09 -16.18
N LYS A 226 12.83 -4.34 -17.29
CA LYS A 226 13.40 -4.44 -18.64
C LYS A 226 13.79 -3.08 -19.20
N VAL A 227 12.98 -2.04 -18.98
CA VAL A 227 13.24 -0.69 -19.52
C VAL A 227 14.14 0.14 -18.61
N ASP A 228 14.12 -0.14 -17.30
CA ASP A 228 14.93 0.54 -16.29
C ASP A 228 15.40 -0.45 -15.22
N PRO A 229 16.48 -1.22 -15.46
CA PRO A 229 16.95 -2.24 -14.54
C PRO A 229 17.44 -1.71 -13.18
N GLU A 230 17.86 -0.45 -13.12
CA GLU A 230 18.33 0.24 -11.90
C GLU A 230 17.22 1.10 -11.26
N GLY A 231 16.02 1.04 -11.83
CA GLY A 231 14.87 1.80 -11.38
C GLY A 231 14.22 1.26 -10.10
N PRO A 232 13.14 1.90 -9.66
CA PRO A 232 12.45 1.51 -8.43
C PRO A 232 11.73 0.15 -8.52
N GLN A 233 11.52 -0.39 -9.72
CA GLN A 233 11.10 -1.77 -9.96
C GLN A 233 12.27 -2.55 -10.55
N PHE A 234 12.68 -3.63 -9.91
CA PHE A 234 13.88 -4.39 -10.27
C PHE A 234 13.66 -5.88 -10.15
N ALA A 235 14.50 -6.65 -10.82
CA ALA A 235 14.48 -8.11 -10.78
C ALA A 235 15.02 -8.65 -9.44
N ILE A 236 14.35 -9.68 -8.92
CA ILE A 236 14.79 -10.49 -7.78
C ILE A 236 14.95 -11.93 -8.29
N PRO A 237 16.18 -12.43 -8.49
CA PRO A 237 16.37 -13.86 -8.74
C PRO A 237 15.70 -14.68 -7.63
N LYS A 238 14.86 -15.66 -8.00
CA LYS A 238 14.15 -16.48 -7.02
C LYS A 238 15.13 -17.22 -6.09
N GLY A 239 16.21 -17.75 -6.66
CA GLY A 239 17.18 -18.54 -5.93
C GLY A 239 16.63 -19.92 -5.52
N GLU A 240 17.17 -20.48 -4.44
CA GLU A 240 16.71 -21.75 -3.89
C GLU A 240 15.34 -21.62 -3.23
N ILE A 241 14.50 -22.64 -3.43
CA ILE A 241 13.21 -22.76 -2.74
C ILE A 241 13.49 -23.35 -1.36
N ILE A 242 13.37 -22.53 -0.32
CA ILE A 242 13.58 -22.95 1.07
C ILE A 242 12.30 -23.62 1.61
N ASP A 243 11.15 -22.99 1.35
CA ASP A 243 9.83 -23.51 1.72
C ASP A 243 8.78 -23.04 0.70
N ALA A 244 8.32 -23.94 -0.15
CA ALA A 244 7.34 -23.64 -1.19
C ALA A 244 5.95 -23.29 -0.64
N VAL A 245 5.56 -23.85 0.51
CA VAL A 245 4.24 -23.62 1.12
C VAL A 245 4.15 -22.20 1.68
N SER A 246 5.16 -21.77 2.42
CA SER A 246 5.18 -20.41 2.97
C SER A 246 5.71 -19.37 1.97
N GLY A 247 6.23 -19.80 0.82
CA GLY A 247 6.83 -18.92 -0.18
C GLY A 247 8.13 -18.30 0.31
N GLU A 248 9.04 -19.10 0.86
CA GLU A 248 10.37 -18.68 1.27
C GLU A 248 11.40 -19.04 0.21
N TYR A 249 12.13 -18.03 -0.27
CA TYR A 249 13.11 -18.14 -1.35
C TYR A 249 14.42 -17.43 -0.96
N SER A 250 15.56 -18.04 -1.28
CA SER A 250 16.87 -17.46 -0.89
C SER A 250 17.10 -16.07 -1.50
N GLY A 251 16.76 -15.87 -2.77
CA GLY A 251 16.95 -14.57 -3.42
C GLY A 251 16.03 -13.47 -2.85
N VAL A 252 14.84 -13.82 -2.35
CA VAL A 252 13.96 -12.89 -1.63
C VAL A 252 14.58 -12.52 -0.29
N ASN A 253 15.13 -13.49 0.44
CA ASN A 253 15.81 -13.24 1.71
C ASN A 253 17.04 -12.35 1.55
N ASP A 254 17.87 -12.57 0.52
CA ASP A 254 19.01 -11.71 0.21
C ASP A 254 18.56 -10.25 -0.06
N LYS A 255 17.49 -10.08 -0.82
CA LYS A 255 16.91 -8.74 -1.07
C LYS A 255 16.26 -8.14 0.18
N ALA A 256 15.67 -8.95 1.06
CA ALA A 256 15.14 -8.47 2.33
C ALA A 256 16.25 -7.84 3.19
N VAL A 257 17.40 -8.49 3.32
CA VAL A 257 18.58 -7.94 4.01
C VAL A 257 19.01 -6.62 3.36
N ALA A 258 19.17 -6.62 2.03
CA ALA A 258 19.70 -5.45 1.32
C ALA A 258 18.78 -4.23 1.42
N LEU A 259 17.48 -4.42 1.20
CA LEU A 259 16.50 -3.33 1.12
C LEU A 259 16.04 -2.81 2.49
N SER A 260 16.08 -3.65 3.51
CA SER A 260 15.74 -3.26 4.89
C SER A 260 16.94 -2.73 5.70
N GLY A 261 18.12 -2.67 5.09
CA GLY A 261 19.35 -2.32 5.81
C GLY A 261 19.75 -3.36 6.87
N GLY A 262 19.36 -4.62 6.67
CA GLY A 262 19.62 -5.73 7.58
C GLY A 262 18.59 -5.91 8.70
N GLU A 263 17.52 -5.12 8.71
CA GLU A 263 16.46 -5.27 9.73
C GLU A 263 15.69 -6.58 9.56
N TYR A 264 15.45 -7.00 8.32
CA TYR A 264 14.78 -8.27 8.01
C TYR A 264 15.71 -9.19 7.23
N SER A 265 15.83 -10.42 7.69
CA SER A 265 16.66 -11.45 7.04
C SER A 265 15.85 -12.50 6.30
N ARG A 266 14.55 -12.59 6.56
CA ARG A 266 13.65 -13.59 5.97
C ARG A 266 12.30 -12.98 5.65
N ILE A 267 11.71 -13.41 4.53
CA ILE A 267 10.32 -13.13 4.17
C ILE A 267 9.69 -14.41 3.65
N LYS A 268 8.56 -14.79 4.25
CA LYS A 268 7.67 -15.84 3.78
C LYS A 268 6.46 -15.18 3.15
N ILE A 269 6.41 -15.18 1.81
CA ILE A 269 5.47 -14.39 1.01
C ILE A 269 4.00 -14.77 1.28
N HIS A 270 3.75 -16.06 1.61
CA HIS A 270 2.43 -16.65 1.80
C HIS A 270 2.16 -17.04 3.26
N SER A 271 2.88 -16.43 4.22
CA SER A 271 2.64 -16.59 5.64
C SER A 271 2.20 -15.29 6.30
N PHE A 272 1.29 -15.41 7.26
CA PHE A 272 0.78 -14.33 8.10
C PHE A 272 1.48 -14.30 9.47
N PHE A 273 1.99 -15.43 9.94
CA PHE A 273 2.53 -15.58 11.29
C PHE A 273 4.05 -15.77 11.32
N GLU A 274 4.64 -16.37 10.30
CA GLU A 274 6.07 -16.67 10.32
C GLU A 274 6.81 -15.85 9.28
N TYR A 275 7.61 -14.88 9.73
CA TYR A 275 8.33 -13.93 8.88
C TYR A 275 7.43 -13.33 7.78
N PRO A 276 6.26 -12.75 8.14
CA PRO A 276 5.32 -12.28 7.14
C PRO A 276 5.94 -11.20 6.26
N HIS A 277 5.34 -10.97 5.11
CA HIS A 277 5.75 -9.88 4.23
C HIS A 277 5.67 -8.53 4.96
N THR A 278 6.60 -7.62 4.71
CA THR A 278 6.54 -6.25 5.24
C THR A 278 5.31 -5.51 4.68
N SER A 279 4.89 -4.44 5.34
CA SER A 279 3.75 -3.65 4.91
C SER A 279 4.09 -2.16 4.87
N CYS A 280 3.89 -1.51 3.71
CA CYS A 280 4.26 -0.10 3.54
C CYS A 280 3.28 0.89 4.18
N GLY A 281 2.01 0.80 3.85
CA GLY A 281 0.95 1.76 4.21
C GLY A 281 0.00 2.08 3.05
N CYS A 282 0.42 1.78 1.82
CA CYS A 282 -0.40 1.91 0.60
C CYS A 282 -1.21 0.64 0.29
N PHE A 283 -1.18 -0.37 1.15
CA PHE A 283 -1.97 -1.58 0.99
C PHE A 283 -3.48 -1.27 0.92
N GLU A 284 -4.21 -2.08 0.14
CA GLU A 284 -5.66 -1.91 -0.01
C GLU A 284 -6.44 -2.50 1.17
N VAL A 285 -5.94 -3.60 1.72
CA VAL A 285 -6.60 -4.38 2.78
C VAL A 285 -5.60 -4.72 3.88
N VAL A 286 -6.08 -4.76 5.14
CA VAL A 286 -5.32 -5.22 6.31
C VAL A 286 -5.95 -6.48 6.87
N GLY A 287 -5.14 -7.53 6.99
CA GLY A 287 -5.44 -8.70 7.80
C GLY A 287 -5.03 -8.48 9.25
N PHE A 288 -5.82 -8.99 10.18
CA PHE A 288 -5.55 -8.93 11.61
C PHE A 288 -5.95 -10.24 12.29
N TYR A 289 -5.09 -10.69 13.19
CA TYR A 289 -5.32 -11.92 13.95
C TYR A 289 -6.20 -11.69 15.16
N ILE A 290 -7.13 -12.60 15.42
CA ILE A 290 -7.95 -12.64 16.61
C ILE A 290 -7.62 -13.91 17.39
N PRO A 291 -6.80 -13.81 18.47
CA PRO A 291 -6.34 -14.97 19.24
C PRO A 291 -7.48 -15.80 19.86
N GLU A 292 -8.55 -15.14 20.30
CA GLU A 292 -9.69 -15.76 21.00
C GLU A 292 -10.44 -16.81 20.16
N VAL A 293 -10.26 -16.73 18.84
CA VAL A 293 -10.89 -17.66 17.89
C VAL A 293 -9.88 -18.28 16.93
N ASP A 294 -8.59 -18.04 17.13
CA ASP A 294 -7.45 -18.48 16.28
C ASP A 294 -7.68 -18.20 14.79
N GLY A 295 -8.31 -17.07 14.47
CA GLY A 295 -8.73 -16.71 13.12
C GLY A 295 -8.23 -15.35 12.65
N ILE A 296 -8.37 -15.08 11.35
CA ILE A 296 -7.92 -13.86 10.70
C ILE A 296 -9.12 -13.08 10.18
N GLY A 297 -9.30 -11.85 10.64
CA GLY A 297 -10.22 -10.87 10.06
C GLY A 297 -9.52 -10.02 9.02
N TRP A 298 -10.29 -9.46 8.08
CA TRP A 298 -9.79 -8.55 7.04
C TRP A 298 -10.63 -7.28 7.00
N VAL A 299 -9.99 -6.14 6.78
CA VAL A 299 -10.66 -4.84 6.58
C VAL A 299 -10.04 -4.10 5.42
N ASP A 300 -10.87 -3.40 4.65
CA ASP A 300 -10.40 -2.47 3.62
C ASP A 300 -10.49 -1.01 4.07
N ARG A 301 -10.00 -0.10 3.24
CA ARG A 301 -9.95 1.34 3.54
C ARG A 301 -11.32 1.98 3.63
N ASP A 302 -12.33 1.41 2.98
CA ASP A 302 -13.68 1.96 2.93
C ASP A 302 -14.48 1.64 4.18
N PHE A 303 -14.02 0.70 4.99
CA PHE A 303 -14.66 0.35 6.25
C PHE A 303 -14.39 1.42 7.33
N THR A 304 -15.46 2.09 7.75
CA THR A 304 -15.41 3.17 8.76
C THR A 304 -15.87 2.73 10.16
N GLY A 305 -16.29 1.46 10.30
CA GLY A 305 -16.73 0.88 11.56
C GLY A 305 -15.59 0.38 12.44
N MET A 306 -15.98 -0.37 13.47
CA MET A 306 -15.06 -1.11 14.35
C MET A 306 -15.13 -2.60 14.00
N ALA A 307 -13.97 -3.21 13.81
CA ALA A 307 -13.89 -4.67 13.64
C ALA A 307 -14.19 -5.40 14.96
N PRO A 308 -14.47 -6.73 14.96
CA PRO A 308 -14.80 -7.47 16.17
C PRO A 308 -13.75 -7.41 17.29
N ASN A 309 -12.48 -7.13 16.95
CA ASN A 309 -11.40 -6.88 17.91
C ASN A 309 -11.43 -5.48 18.55
N GLY A 310 -12.43 -4.66 18.25
CA GLY A 310 -12.59 -3.31 18.77
C GLY A 310 -11.69 -2.25 18.13
N LEU A 311 -11.03 -2.56 16.99
CA LEU A 311 -10.15 -1.62 16.31
C LEU A 311 -10.75 -1.13 14.98
N ALA A 312 -10.53 0.15 14.69
CA ALA A 312 -10.84 0.74 13.38
C ALA A 312 -9.74 0.43 12.36
N PHE A 313 -10.07 0.49 11.06
CA PHE A 313 -9.10 0.34 9.98
C PHE A 313 -7.87 1.25 10.18
N SER A 314 -8.06 2.53 10.49
CA SER A 314 -6.97 3.50 10.65
C SER A 314 -5.97 3.12 11.75
N THR A 315 -6.47 2.53 12.85
CA THR A 315 -5.62 2.05 13.96
C THR A 315 -4.79 0.84 13.52
N MET A 316 -5.43 -0.15 12.88
CA MET A 316 -4.75 -1.33 12.37
C MET A 316 -3.74 -0.99 11.27
N ALA A 317 -4.11 -0.09 10.36
CA ALA A 317 -3.22 0.39 9.31
C ALA A 317 -1.98 1.12 9.87
N GLY A 318 -2.12 1.90 10.93
CA GLY A 318 -1.02 2.56 11.62
C GLY A 318 -0.07 1.58 12.32
N GLN A 319 -0.59 0.46 12.82
CA GLN A 319 0.22 -0.61 13.39
C GLN A 319 0.96 -1.42 12.32
N THR A 320 0.26 -1.74 11.22
CA THR A 320 0.74 -2.60 10.14
C THR A 320 1.77 -1.91 9.24
N GLY A 321 1.59 -0.63 8.96
CA GLY A 321 2.38 0.11 7.99
C GLY A 321 3.78 0.53 8.49
N GLY A 322 4.48 1.31 7.64
CA GLY A 322 5.79 1.87 7.95
C GLY A 322 6.97 0.95 7.63
N GLY A 323 6.78 -0.03 6.74
CA GLY A 323 7.83 -0.97 6.33
C GLY A 323 8.06 -2.11 7.30
N LYS A 324 7.16 -2.33 8.24
CA LYS A 324 7.32 -3.32 9.32
C LYS A 324 6.95 -4.73 8.87
N GLN A 325 7.61 -5.71 9.48
CA GLN A 325 7.27 -7.13 9.44
C GLN A 325 6.61 -7.48 10.79
N ILE A 326 5.27 -7.59 10.84
CA ILE A 326 4.52 -7.73 12.08
C ILE A 326 3.69 -9.01 12.07
N ILE A 327 3.98 -9.91 13.01
CA ILE A 327 3.17 -11.11 13.23
C ILE A 327 1.75 -10.69 13.66
N GLY A 328 0.75 -11.27 13.01
CA GLY A 328 -0.65 -11.00 13.32
C GLY A 328 -1.26 -9.77 12.64
N PHE A 329 -0.49 -9.07 11.80
CA PHE A 329 -0.98 -8.00 10.93
C PHE A 329 -0.31 -8.07 9.55
N LEU A 330 -1.09 -7.97 8.49
CA LEU A 330 -0.58 -8.05 7.13
C LEU A 330 -1.34 -7.10 6.19
N GLY A 331 -0.62 -6.17 5.54
CA GLY A 331 -1.15 -5.36 4.45
C GLY A 331 -1.05 -6.11 3.12
N VAL A 332 -2.11 -6.08 2.32
CA VAL A 332 -2.15 -6.75 1.01
C VAL A 332 -2.90 -5.92 -0.04
N GLY A 333 -2.64 -6.20 -1.33
CA GLY A 333 -3.52 -5.80 -2.42
C GLY A 333 -4.72 -6.77 -2.51
N VAL A 334 -5.89 -6.26 -2.88
CA VAL A 334 -7.14 -7.04 -2.96
C VAL A 334 -7.00 -8.30 -3.83
N ASN A 335 -6.26 -8.19 -4.93
CA ASN A 335 -6.08 -9.33 -5.84
C ASN A 335 -5.32 -10.52 -5.23
N TYR A 336 -4.66 -10.35 -4.08
CA TYR A 336 -4.04 -11.46 -3.38
C TYR A 336 -5.07 -12.49 -2.87
N PHE A 337 -6.32 -12.09 -2.62
CA PHE A 337 -7.41 -13.03 -2.30
C PHE A 337 -7.70 -14.05 -3.41
N ARG A 338 -7.35 -13.71 -4.65
CA ARG A 338 -7.51 -14.59 -5.83
C ARG A 338 -6.41 -15.63 -5.97
N SER A 339 -5.32 -15.47 -5.25
CA SER A 339 -4.19 -16.37 -5.32
C SER A 339 -4.54 -17.74 -4.72
N PRO A 340 -4.21 -18.84 -5.38
CA PRO A 340 -4.31 -20.17 -4.78
C PRO A 340 -3.39 -20.35 -3.56
N LYS A 341 -2.39 -19.47 -3.44
CA LYS A 341 -1.45 -19.42 -2.32
C LYS A 341 -1.82 -18.40 -1.23
N PHE A 342 -3.04 -17.84 -1.27
CA PHE A 342 -3.50 -16.89 -0.28
C PHE A 342 -3.33 -17.43 1.14
N ILE A 343 -2.39 -16.84 1.91
CA ILE A 343 -1.99 -17.25 3.28
C ILE A 343 -1.96 -18.77 3.50
N GLN A 344 -1.51 -19.52 2.48
CA GLN A 344 -1.62 -20.99 2.47
C GLN A 344 -0.86 -21.65 3.63
N ALA A 345 0.27 -21.07 4.07
CA ALA A 345 1.04 -21.60 5.20
C ALA A 345 0.25 -21.58 6.53
N ASP A 346 -0.77 -20.75 6.60
CA ASP A 346 -1.53 -20.50 7.82
C ASP A 346 -2.96 -21.06 7.77
N GLY A 347 -3.30 -21.78 6.71
CA GLY A 347 -4.60 -22.43 6.54
C GLY A 347 -5.52 -21.80 5.51
N GLY A 348 -5.06 -20.78 4.79
CA GLY A 348 -5.78 -20.16 3.67
C GLY A 348 -7.16 -19.62 4.08
N TRP A 349 -8.10 -19.77 3.19
CA TRP A 349 -9.48 -19.32 3.39
C TRP A 349 -10.17 -19.93 4.63
N ASN A 350 -9.80 -21.13 5.05
CA ASN A 350 -10.37 -21.77 6.24
C ASN A 350 -10.03 -21.02 7.53
N ARG A 351 -9.08 -20.08 7.50
CA ARG A 351 -8.71 -19.25 8.66
C ARG A 351 -9.31 -17.84 8.61
N VAL A 352 -10.01 -17.48 7.52
CA VAL A 352 -10.70 -16.18 7.36
C VAL A 352 -12.04 -16.25 8.08
N ILE A 353 -12.22 -15.43 9.12
CA ILE A 353 -13.36 -15.53 10.03
C ILE A 353 -14.29 -14.31 10.03
N TRP A 354 -13.90 -13.23 9.39
CA TRP A 354 -14.70 -12.01 9.34
C TRP A 354 -14.15 -11.02 8.31
N MET A 355 -15.03 -10.27 7.66
CA MET A 355 -14.70 -9.11 6.85
C MET A 355 -15.89 -8.18 6.70
N PRO A 356 -15.70 -6.86 6.40
CA PRO A 356 -16.80 -5.96 6.11
C PRO A 356 -17.59 -6.41 4.89
N LYS A 357 -18.87 -6.08 4.86
CA LYS A 357 -19.79 -6.44 3.76
C LYS A 357 -19.33 -5.93 2.40
N ASN A 358 -18.87 -4.67 2.34
CA ASN A 358 -18.34 -4.09 1.11
C ASN A 358 -17.15 -4.88 0.55
N LEU A 359 -16.19 -5.28 1.40
CA LEU A 359 -15.07 -6.12 1.00
C LEU A 359 -15.54 -7.50 0.55
N LYS A 360 -16.42 -8.13 1.32
CA LYS A 360 -16.98 -9.45 0.98
C LYS A 360 -17.69 -9.46 -0.37
N GLU A 361 -18.48 -8.44 -0.67
CA GLU A 361 -19.15 -8.29 -1.97
C GLU A 361 -18.16 -8.10 -3.12
N LYS A 362 -17.09 -7.29 -2.90
CA LYS A 362 -16.02 -7.02 -3.87
C LYS A 362 -15.26 -8.30 -4.28
N ILE A 363 -15.04 -9.21 -3.34
CA ILE A 363 -14.25 -10.44 -3.57
C ILE A 363 -15.07 -11.71 -3.53
N LYS A 364 -16.40 -11.62 -3.58
CA LYS A 364 -17.32 -12.76 -3.40
C LYS A 364 -17.04 -13.92 -4.35
N ALA A 365 -16.62 -13.62 -5.58
CA ALA A 365 -16.28 -14.64 -6.57
C ALA A 365 -15.00 -15.41 -6.25
N ASP A 366 -14.16 -14.89 -5.38
CA ASP A 366 -12.87 -15.45 -5.00
C ASP A 366 -12.95 -16.23 -3.68
N ILE A 367 -14.04 -16.06 -2.90
CA ILE A 367 -14.30 -16.83 -1.68
C ILE A 367 -14.77 -18.23 -2.06
N PRO A 368 -14.17 -19.30 -1.48
CA PRO A 368 -14.67 -20.66 -1.70
C PRO A 368 -16.18 -20.74 -1.41
N PRO A 369 -16.98 -21.34 -2.31
CA PRO A 369 -18.45 -21.31 -2.20
C PRO A 369 -18.98 -21.83 -0.85
N GLU A 370 -18.31 -22.83 -0.28
CA GLU A 370 -18.65 -23.43 1.02
C GLU A 370 -18.37 -22.52 2.23
N LEU A 371 -17.61 -21.43 2.04
CA LEU A 371 -17.27 -20.46 3.09
C LEU A 371 -18.05 -19.15 2.99
N VAL A 372 -18.69 -18.87 1.86
CA VAL A 372 -19.38 -17.58 1.63
C VAL A 372 -20.35 -17.28 2.77
N ASP A 373 -21.19 -18.23 3.17
CA ASP A 373 -22.19 -18.02 4.22
C ASP A 373 -21.65 -18.28 5.65
N LYS A 374 -20.38 -18.70 5.75
CA LYS A 374 -19.74 -18.98 7.05
C LYS A 374 -18.85 -17.82 7.54
N ILE A 375 -18.44 -16.93 6.64
CA ILE A 375 -17.68 -15.74 6.99
C ILE A 375 -18.65 -14.59 7.23
N PRO A 376 -18.88 -14.15 8.48
CA PRO A 376 -19.80 -13.06 8.80
C PRO A 376 -19.25 -11.70 8.37
N THR A 377 -20.18 -10.75 8.27
CA THR A 377 -19.89 -9.35 7.98
C THR A 377 -20.20 -8.44 9.16
N ASP A 378 -19.91 -7.16 9.05
CA ASP A 378 -20.22 -6.12 10.04
C ASP A 378 -21.73 -5.93 10.28
N ASP A 379 -22.59 -6.34 9.35
CA ASP A 379 -24.04 -6.37 9.55
C ASP A 379 -24.47 -7.51 10.51
N GLU A 380 -23.66 -8.56 10.65
CA GLU A 380 -24.00 -9.80 11.39
C GLU A 380 -23.24 -9.90 12.70
N VAL A 381 -21.99 -9.42 12.73
CA VAL A 381 -21.07 -9.58 13.86
C VAL A 381 -20.28 -8.29 14.09
N THR A 382 -20.38 -7.76 15.31
CA THR A 382 -19.76 -6.50 15.72
C THR A 382 -18.76 -6.64 16.87
N ASP A 383 -18.70 -7.80 17.53
CA ASP A 383 -17.84 -8.06 18.70
C ASP A 383 -17.36 -9.52 18.75
N LEU A 384 -16.42 -9.82 19.64
CA LEU A 384 -15.80 -11.14 19.77
C LEU A 384 -16.77 -12.23 20.21
N LYS A 385 -17.76 -11.90 21.06
CA LYS A 385 -18.72 -12.88 21.55
C LYS A 385 -19.66 -13.31 20.43
N THR A 386 -20.26 -12.35 19.75
CA THR A 386 -21.14 -12.62 18.59
C THR A 386 -20.38 -13.29 17.45
N LEU A 387 -19.08 -12.98 17.26
CA LEU A 387 -18.23 -13.67 16.30
C LEU A 387 -18.12 -15.17 16.62
N LYS A 388 -17.77 -15.53 17.85
CA LYS A 388 -17.62 -16.92 18.25
C LYS A 388 -18.91 -17.71 18.08
N ASP A 389 -20.02 -17.15 18.59
CA ASP A 389 -21.36 -17.75 18.47
C ASP A 389 -21.76 -17.98 17.01
N TYR A 390 -21.43 -17.01 16.11
CA TYR A 390 -21.73 -17.12 14.70
C TYR A 390 -20.92 -18.26 14.02
N LEU A 391 -19.60 -18.32 14.30
CA LEU A 391 -18.72 -19.32 13.73
C LEU A 391 -19.13 -20.74 14.15
N GLU A 392 -19.51 -20.93 15.42
CA GLU A 392 -20.02 -22.22 15.94
C GLU A 392 -21.36 -22.59 15.28
N LYS A 393 -22.32 -21.68 15.24
CA LYS A 393 -23.66 -21.88 14.64
C LYS A 393 -23.58 -22.27 13.17
N ASN A 394 -22.68 -21.62 12.40
CA ASN A 394 -22.54 -21.85 10.96
C ASN A 394 -21.48 -22.91 10.63
N GLN A 395 -20.96 -23.62 11.62
CA GLN A 395 -19.99 -24.71 11.45
C GLN A 395 -18.78 -24.28 10.59
N HIS A 396 -18.20 -23.11 10.93
CA HIS A 396 -17.02 -22.63 10.25
C HIS A 396 -15.82 -23.59 10.48
N PRO A 397 -14.97 -23.89 9.48
CA PRO A 397 -13.84 -24.81 9.65
C PRO A 397 -12.87 -24.44 10.76
N ILE A 398 -12.80 -23.17 11.17
CA ILE A 398 -11.94 -22.70 12.25
C ILE A 398 -12.19 -23.41 13.58
N ILE A 399 -13.42 -23.85 13.86
CA ILE A 399 -13.77 -24.53 15.12
C ILE A 399 -13.00 -25.83 15.33
N GLN A 400 -12.53 -26.47 14.26
CA GLN A 400 -11.70 -27.67 14.35
C GLN A 400 -10.33 -27.40 15.00
N ARG A 401 -9.89 -26.15 14.97
CA ARG A 401 -8.64 -25.73 15.61
C ARG A 401 -8.81 -25.59 17.12
N TRP A 402 -9.98 -25.14 17.58
CA TRP A 402 -10.29 -25.00 19.01
C TRP A 402 -10.38 -26.34 19.72
N VAL A 403 -10.87 -27.37 19.04
CA VAL A 403 -11.01 -28.73 19.60
C VAL A 403 -9.64 -29.40 19.80
N LYS A 404 -8.62 -29.06 18.99
CA LYS A 404 -7.28 -29.66 19.12
C LYS A 404 -6.53 -29.18 20.36
N GLU A 405 -6.77 -27.96 20.84
CA GLU A 405 -6.14 -27.45 22.06
C GLU A 405 -6.65 -28.13 23.34
N VAL A 406 -7.88 -28.64 23.33
CA VAL A 406 -8.48 -29.36 24.47
C VAL A 406 -8.01 -30.83 24.55
N ALA A 407 -7.40 -31.35 23.49
CA ALA A 407 -7.03 -32.76 23.38
C ALA A 407 -5.51 -33.05 23.60
N ALA A 408 -4.74 -32.07 24.08
CA ALA A 408 -3.37 -32.33 24.51
C ALA A 408 -3.39 -33.04 25.87
N PRO A 409 -2.89 -34.30 26.02
CA PRO A 409 -2.99 -35.02 27.27
C PRO A 409 -2.09 -34.42 28.34
N GLU A 410 -2.67 -34.10 29.48
CA GLU A 410 -1.94 -33.99 30.74
C GLU A 410 -1.29 -35.33 31.05
N THR A 411 -0.05 -35.54 30.71
CA THR A 411 0.82 -36.46 31.46
C THR A 411 2.28 -36.08 31.25
N VAL A 412 2.79 -35.25 32.12
CA VAL A 412 4.20 -35.34 32.53
C VAL A 412 4.24 -35.28 34.04
N SER A 413 4.61 -36.43 34.62
CA SER A 413 4.94 -36.56 36.04
C SER A 413 6.03 -35.57 36.45
N PRO A 414 6.05 -35.11 37.72
CA PRO A 414 7.02 -34.12 38.15
C PRO A 414 8.42 -34.72 38.16
N MET A 415 9.29 -34.19 37.30
CA MET A 415 10.73 -34.35 37.46
C MET A 415 11.26 -33.22 38.36
N GLU A 416 11.96 -33.61 39.36
CA GLU A 416 12.58 -32.77 40.37
C GLU A 416 13.39 -31.61 39.79
N SER A 417 13.25 -30.45 40.36
CA SER A 417 13.93 -29.20 40.05
C SER A 417 15.42 -29.26 40.30
N PRO A 418 16.26 -28.84 39.38
CA PRO A 418 17.52 -28.20 39.74
C PRO A 418 17.29 -26.69 39.84
N SER A 419 17.79 -26.19 40.95
CA SER A 419 17.95 -24.83 41.40
C SER A 419 18.40 -23.83 40.34
N THR A 420 17.70 -22.66 40.36
CA THR A 420 18.19 -21.31 39.96
C THR A 420 18.75 -21.11 38.57
N ALA A 421 17.83 -20.85 37.62
CA ALA A 421 18.06 -19.93 36.52
C ALA A 421 16.75 -19.18 36.25
N GLU A 422 16.80 -17.87 36.30
CA GLU A 422 15.64 -17.01 35.98
C GLU A 422 15.13 -17.25 34.55
N PRO A 423 13.85 -17.29 34.30
CA PRO A 423 13.32 -17.56 32.97
C PRO A 423 13.56 -16.37 32.03
N ALA A 424 14.09 -16.68 30.87
CA ALA A 424 14.49 -15.74 29.79
C ALA A 424 13.34 -15.04 29.06
N TRP A 425 12.20 -14.86 29.69
CA TRP A 425 11.07 -14.19 29.01
C TRP A 425 10.73 -12.80 29.55
N SER A 426 11.53 -12.21 30.45
CA SER A 426 11.39 -10.81 30.86
C SER A 426 12.05 -9.82 29.91
N MET A 427 12.56 -10.27 28.74
CA MET A 427 13.27 -9.43 27.78
C MET A 427 12.55 -9.18 26.46
N LEU A 428 11.23 -9.11 26.44
CA LEU A 428 10.47 -8.72 25.23
C LEU A 428 9.43 -7.63 25.50
N ALA A 429 9.75 -6.71 26.36
CA ALA A 429 9.26 -5.35 26.29
C ALA A 429 10.48 -4.45 26.05
N PRO A 430 10.58 -3.71 24.94
CA PRO A 430 11.53 -2.62 24.89
C PRO A 430 10.97 -1.49 25.77
N THR A 431 11.18 -1.60 27.09
CA THR A 431 11.31 -0.41 27.89
C THR A 431 12.54 0.29 27.35
N MET A 432 12.37 1.39 26.64
CA MET A 432 13.43 2.36 26.44
C MET A 432 13.87 2.86 27.82
N THR A 433 14.74 2.12 28.49
CA THR A 433 15.57 2.66 29.54
C THR A 433 16.60 3.53 28.86
N MET A 434 16.39 4.83 28.90
CA MET A 434 17.46 5.79 28.69
C MET A 434 18.66 5.37 29.52
N PRO A 435 19.88 5.34 28.98
CA PRO A 435 21.07 5.08 29.77
C PRO A 435 21.15 6.11 30.89
N VAL A 436 21.21 5.65 32.12
CA VAL A 436 21.48 6.47 33.30
C VAL A 436 22.85 7.10 33.09
N GLY A 437 22.90 8.40 32.82
CA GLY A 437 24.16 9.13 32.60
C GLY A 437 24.10 10.29 31.60
N MET A 438 22.95 10.61 30.98
CA MET A 438 22.86 11.88 30.27
C MET A 438 22.47 12.99 31.25
N PRO A 439 23.28 14.05 31.39
CA PRO A 439 22.93 15.21 32.19
C PRO A 439 21.72 15.89 31.52
N ILE A 440 20.65 16.07 32.29
CA ILE A 440 19.54 16.94 31.93
C ILE A 440 20.11 18.36 31.90
N MET A 441 20.34 18.88 30.72
CA MET A 441 20.66 20.30 30.57
C MET A 441 19.36 21.11 30.66
N PRO A 442 19.32 22.20 31.44
CA PRO A 442 18.19 23.08 31.49
C PRO A 442 18.00 23.74 30.12
N MET A 443 16.76 23.79 29.64
CA MET A 443 16.38 24.52 28.45
C MET A 443 16.61 26.00 28.68
N GLY A 444 17.72 26.54 28.17
CA GLY A 444 17.95 27.97 28.05
C GLY A 444 17.24 28.51 26.81
N GLU A 445 16.65 29.67 26.90
CA GLU A 445 16.05 30.42 25.79
C GLU A 445 17.10 30.60 24.68
N GLY A 446 16.85 30.03 23.49
CA GLY A 446 17.76 30.17 22.34
C GLY A 446 18.35 28.81 21.83
N GLY A 447 17.71 27.69 22.07
CA GLY A 447 18.27 26.36 21.80
C GLY A 447 18.33 25.97 20.34
N GLY A 448 19.52 25.99 19.77
CA GLY A 448 19.85 25.18 18.59
C GLY A 448 19.98 23.71 18.97
N MET A 449 19.49 22.81 18.13
CA MET A 449 19.60 21.36 18.32
C MET A 449 21.05 20.92 18.06
N LYS A 450 21.72 20.31 19.03
CA LYS A 450 23.04 19.72 18.85
C LYS A 450 22.89 18.22 18.57
N LEU A 451 23.16 17.82 17.32
CA LEU A 451 23.22 16.44 16.92
C LEU A 451 24.65 15.92 17.00
N THR A 452 24.87 14.85 17.75
CA THR A 452 26.20 14.22 17.86
C THR A 452 26.11 12.79 17.30
N PHE A 453 26.82 12.55 16.20
CA PHE A 453 26.92 11.25 15.57
C PHE A 453 28.26 10.60 15.93
N LYS A 454 28.22 9.38 16.45
CA LYS A 454 29.43 8.53 16.62
C LYS A 454 29.36 7.39 15.61
N ASN A 455 30.41 7.27 14.80
CA ASN A 455 30.60 6.20 13.81
C ASN A 455 29.55 6.14 12.67
N ALA A 456 28.90 7.25 12.34
CA ALA A 456 28.01 7.36 11.21
C ALA A 456 28.71 8.01 10.02
N LYS A 457 28.58 7.41 8.83
CA LYS A 457 29.00 8.02 7.57
C LYS A 457 27.77 8.67 6.95
N ILE A 458 27.68 10.00 7.03
CA ILE A 458 26.52 10.76 6.55
C ILE A 458 26.97 11.58 5.35
N ASN A 459 26.37 11.33 4.19
CA ASN A 459 26.49 12.19 3.03
C ASN A 459 25.34 13.21 3.07
N ILE A 460 25.68 14.46 3.31
CA ILE A 460 24.71 15.55 3.30
C ILE A 460 25.09 16.49 2.17
N GLU A 461 24.29 16.53 1.12
CA GLU A 461 24.52 17.44 -0.01
C GLU A 461 24.10 18.89 0.30
N ARG A 462 23.10 19.09 1.16
CA ARG A 462 22.65 20.42 1.54
C ARG A 462 21.89 20.43 2.87
N ILE A 463 22.23 21.38 3.76
CA ILE A 463 21.44 21.70 4.95
C ILE A 463 21.02 23.17 4.86
N VAL A 464 19.73 23.44 4.95
CA VAL A 464 19.18 24.81 4.98
C VAL A 464 18.53 25.05 6.34
N PHE A 465 19.08 25.97 7.12
CA PHE A 465 18.46 26.45 8.34
C PHE A 465 17.65 27.70 8.02
N LYS A 466 16.34 27.69 8.30
CA LYS A 466 15.51 28.90 8.29
C LYS A 466 15.33 29.39 9.72
N ASN A 467 15.94 30.51 10.07
CA ASN A 467 15.58 31.21 11.29
C ASN A 467 14.19 31.83 11.09
N LYS A 468 13.25 31.55 11.97
CA LYS A 468 12.04 32.37 12.10
C LYS A 468 12.48 33.68 12.77
N GLU A 469 12.53 34.73 12.02
CA GLU A 469 12.52 36.08 12.61
C GLU A 469 11.17 36.24 13.34
N LYS A 470 11.27 36.81 14.55
CA LYS A 470 10.14 37.12 15.45
C LYS A 470 9.24 38.21 14.87
#